data_6d7004d3f02a3ad83c62eb190b311027
#
_entry.id   6d7004d3f02a3ad83c62eb190b311027
#
_cell.length_a   1.000
_cell.length_b   1.000
_cell.length_c   1.000
_cell.angle_alpha   90.00
_cell.angle_beta   90.00
_cell.angle_gamma   90.00
#
_symmetry.space_group_name_H-M   'P 1'
#
loop_
_entity.id
_entity.type
_entity.pdbx_description
1 polymer ?
#
loop_
_entity_poly.entity_id
_entity_poly.type
_entity_poly.pdbx_seq_one_letter_code
_entity_poly.pdbx_strand_id
1 'polypeptide(L)'
;MNKRTKRFRKFLILLVASIIITTSWVIYDYQFLKRYFSFIHAGGDPHLIGLSWYNPRFIISKDSPENYASDQEINTKKSSELSKNEFIFDKVADYALNDSGQAILISRYGKIVYERYQNDTTRETLINPQSMSKSLLALAIGYALTQGDIKSLDTPISEYLPDLSKDRRGSITVKNLLQMSAGLEQISKDYSPYPWSRGVRQHFGTDFNYWVMQLQSIDPPGTKFEYNNNESNLLGMVLEKAVGMSYQEYLSKEIWPAFGLGKAEAYLDKENGSIMKSCCIFSRPIDWLKLGQIILDKGEVNQKRVISEEYITQMTNSSPTNQGYGYQLWFKPLELRGGYVGEPAPKNPQIWWSSELYLDTVYKFSGYGHHKTWIIPNLDMVVVRINGNNWPKEPFDQSKIPNMLIKSLGSTQP
;
A
#
# COMPACT_ATOMS: atom_id res chain seq x y z
N MET A 1 29.33 59.97 14.18
CA MET A 1 29.44 58.51 14.10
C MET A 1 30.27 58.18 12.85
N ASN A 2 31.44 57.56 13.04
CA ASN A 2 32.43 57.31 11.98
C ASN A 2 31.84 56.32 10.95
N LYS A 3 32.22 56.41 9.65
CA LYS A 3 31.78 55.51 8.56
C LYS A 3 32.02 54.03 8.89
N ARG A 4 33.04 53.73 9.66
CA ARG A 4 33.40 52.38 10.13
C ARG A 4 32.35 51.82 11.12
N THR A 5 31.86 52.62 12.06
CA THR A 5 30.82 52.27 13.05
C THR A 5 29.45 52.04 12.39
N LYS A 6 29.12 52.85 11.33
CA LYS A 6 27.89 52.64 10.55
C LYS A 6 27.91 51.30 9.76
N ARG A 7 29.06 50.94 9.17
CA ARG A 7 29.25 49.65 8.46
C ARG A 7 29.18 48.48 9.40
N PHE A 8 29.81 48.54 10.56
CA PHE A 8 29.76 47.49 11.58
C PHE A 8 28.31 47.27 12.12
N ARG A 9 27.60 48.36 12.36
CA ARG A 9 26.19 48.27 12.81
C ARG A 9 25.27 47.66 11.74
N LYS A 10 25.46 47.99 10.46
CA LYS A 10 24.74 47.33 9.36
C LYS A 10 25.08 45.84 9.25
N PHE A 11 26.34 45.49 9.36
CA PHE A 11 26.76 44.06 9.37
C PHE A 11 26.13 43.30 10.52
N LEU A 12 26.12 43.85 11.73
CA LEU A 12 25.53 43.21 12.90
C LEU A 12 24.01 43.00 12.74
N ILE A 13 23.32 44.01 12.18
CA ILE A 13 21.85 43.91 11.90
C ILE A 13 21.59 42.77 10.86
N LEU A 14 22.37 42.72 9.79
CA LEU A 14 22.23 41.65 8.79
C LEU A 14 22.55 40.26 9.35
N LEU A 15 23.54 40.15 10.21
CA LEU A 15 23.91 38.93 10.88
C LEU A 15 22.77 38.45 11.81
N VAL A 16 22.24 39.34 12.66
CA VAL A 16 21.12 39.04 13.56
C VAL A 16 19.88 38.68 12.75
N ALA A 17 19.56 39.40 11.69
CA ALA A 17 18.44 39.10 10.81
C ALA A 17 18.60 37.70 10.14
N SER A 18 19.82 37.39 9.65
CA SER A 18 20.14 36.07 9.11
C SER A 18 19.95 34.95 10.14
N ILE A 19 20.43 35.15 11.37
CA ILE A 19 20.26 34.19 12.46
C ILE A 19 18.77 33.98 12.77
N ILE A 20 18.00 35.06 12.88
CA ILE A 20 16.56 34.98 13.15
C ILE A 20 15.84 34.22 12.04
N ILE A 21 16.12 34.57 10.77
CA ILE A 21 15.51 33.91 9.60
C ILE A 21 15.88 32.41 9.60
N THR A 22 17.16 32.08 9.80
CA THR A 22 17.61 30.68 9.81
C THR A 22 16.99 29.89 10.96
N THR A 23 16.95 30.48 12.16
CA THR A 23 16.34 29.85 13.34
C THR A 23 14.84 29.65 13.15
N SER A 24 14.14 30.65 12.63
CA SER A 24 12.71 30.56 12.33
C SER A 24 12.42 29.49 11.28
N TRP A 25 13.26 29.40 10.24
CA TRP A 25 13.14 28.36 9.22
C TRP A 25 13.39 26.97 9.80
N VAL A 26 14.43 26.78 10.62
CA VAL A 26 14.71 25.50 11.30
C VAL A 26 13.55 25.09 12.23
N ILE A 27 12.96 26.03 12.96
CA ILE A 27 11.80 25.76 13.82
C ILE A 27 10.58 25.35 12.97
N TYR A 28 10.31 26.05 11.89
CA TYR A 28 9.21 25.78 10.97
C TYR A 28 9.35 24.40 10.30
N ASP A 29 10.55 24.06 9.85
CA ASP A 29 10.87 22.81 9.15
C ASP A 29 11.37 21.70 10.10
N TYR A 30 11.32 21.88 11.41
CA TYR A 30 11.92 20.96 12.37
C TYR A 30 11.46 19.51 12.18
N GLN A 31 10.18 19.27 12.01
CA GLN A 31 9.64 17.93 11.80
C GLN A 31 10.16 17.29 10.51
N PHE A 32 10.18 18.08 9.42
CA PHE A 32 10.74 17.63 8.15
C PHE A 32 12.24 17.27 8.30
N LEU A 33 13.03 18.16 8.87
CA LEU A 33 14.48 17.97 9.06
C LEU A 33 14.77 16.75 9.94
N LYS A 34 14.04 16.59 11.04
CA LYS A 34 14.13 15.43 11.93
C LYS A 34 13.87 14.11 11.18
N ARG A 35 12.78 14.03 10.41
CA ARG A 35 12.42 12.86 9.61
C ARG A 35 13.46 12.58 8.53
N TYR A 36 13.84 13.59 7.79
CA TYR A 36 14.80 13.48 6.70
C TYR A 36 16.16 12.97 7.19
N PHE A 37 16.75 13.59 8.20
CA PHE A 37 18.05 13.16 8.72
C PHE A 37 17.99 11.79 9.41
N SER A 38 16.93 11.48 10.14
CA SER A 38 16.76 10.15 10.75
C SER A 38 16.59 9.05 9.69
N PHE A 39 15.93 9.36 8.56
CA PHE A 39 15.81 8.46 7.42
C PHE A 39 17.16 8.20 6.76
N ILE A 40 17.93 9.25 6.49
CA ILE A 40 19.29 9.11 5.93
C ILE A 40 20.19 8.31 6.89
N HIS A 41 20.11 8.57 8.18
CA HIS A 41 20.88 7.82 9.21
C HIS A 41 20.49 6.33 9.24
N ALA A 42 19.23 6.02 8.99
CA ALA A 42 18.72 4.64 8.91
C ALA A 42 19.04 3.94 7.56
N GLY A 43 19.88 4.52 6.72
CA GLY A 43 20.30 3.93 5.44
C GLY A 43 19.57 4.46 4.20
N GLY A 44 18.62 5.37 4.35
CA GLY A 44 17.94 6.03 3.23
C GLY A 44 16.98 5.14 2.42
N ASP A 45 16.51 4.06 3.01
CA ASP A 45 15.58 3.11 2.38
C ASP A 45 14.32 2.93 3.25
N PRO A 46 13.10 3.18 2.72
CA PRO A 46 11.85 3.04 3.47
C PRO A 46 11.59 1.63 3.99
N HIS A 47 12.21 0.60 3.40
CA HIS A 47 12.08 -0.78 3.85
C HIS A 47 12.88 -1.05 5.14
N LEU A 48 14.00 -0.36 5.32
CA LEU A 48 14.90 -0.57 6.46
C LEU A 48 14.46 0.14 7.74
N ILE A 49 13.48 1.05 7.66
CA ILE A 49 13.01 1.81 8.82
C ILE A 49 11.88 1.08 9.56
N GLY A 50 12.06 0.96 10.89
CA GLY A 50 11.05 0.38 11.77
C GLY A 50 9.84 1.29 12.00
N LEU A 51 8.75 0.71 12.53
CA LEU A 51 7.50 1.45 12.78
C LEU A 51 7.67 2.65 13.72
N SER A 52 8.65 2.62 14.64
CA SER A 52 8.93 3.72 15.56
C SER A 52 9.30 5.04 14.88
N TRP A 53 9.79 4.97 13.63
CA TRP A 53 10.11 6.16 12.84
C TRP A 53 8.85 6.94 12.41
N TYR A 54 7.75 6.21 12.13
CA TYR A 54 6.51 6.77 11.60
C TYR A 54 5.68 7.42 12.72
N ASN A 55 5.96 8.67 13.03
CA ASN A 55 5.24 9.47 14.02
C ASN A 55 4.97 10.90 13.49
N PRO A 56 3.83 11.51 13.84
CA PRO A 56 2.75 10.98 14.67
C PRO A 56 1.90 9.93 13.95
N ARG A 57 0.99 9.27 14.68
CA ARG A 57 0.08 8.26 14.15
C ARG A 57 -1.35 8.52 14.55
N PHE A 58 -2.26 8.14 13.66
CA PHE A 58 -3.69 8.02 13.96
C PHE A 58 -4.01 6.57 14.30
N ILE A 59 -4.74 6.35 15.38
CA ILE A 59 -5.22 5.02 15.76
C ILE A 59 -6.53 4.76 14.99
N ILE A 60 -6.49 3.83 14.04
CA ILE A 60 -7.66 3.42 13.27
C ILE A 60 -8.54 2.51 14.12
N SER A 61 -7.95 1.51 14.77
CA SER A 61 -8.64 0.59 15.68
C SER A 61 -7.68 0.08 16.75
N LYS A 62 -8.19 -0.07 17.98
CA LYS A 62 -7.52 -0.73 19.10
C LYS A 62 -7.96 -2.18 19.27
N ASP A 63 -9.08 -2.55 18.66
CA ASP A 63 -9.72 -3.83 18.85
C ASP A 63 -9.03 -4.92 18.03
N SER A 64 -8.94 -6.09 18.60
CA SER A 64 -8.56 -7.33 17.92
C SER A 64 -9.79 -8.23 17.93
N PRO A 65 -10.72 -8.11 16.95
CA PRO A 65 -11.87 -8.99 16.90
C PRO A 65 -11.38 -10.45 16.84
N GLU A 66 -11.76 -11.24 17.84
CA GLU A 66 -11.31 -12.63 18.01
C GLU A 66 -11.85 -13.56 16.90
N ASN A 67 -12.87 -13.13 16.18
CA ASN A 67 -13.57 -13.97 15.23
C ASN A 67 -13.06 -13.78 13.79
N TYR A 68 -11.96 -14.39 13.45
CA TYR A 68 -11.83 -14.97 12.14
C TYR A 68 -12.57 -16.32 12.16
N ALA A 69 -13.30 -16.67 11.09
CA ALA A 69 -14.08 -17.92 11.00
C ALA A 69 -13.26 -19.24 11.16
N SER A 70 -12.04 -19.14 11.66
CA SER A 70 -11.14 -20.27 11.93
C SER A 70 -11.61 -21.21 13.04
N ASP A 71 -12.49 -20.73 13.94
CA ASP A 71 -12.93 -21.51 15.11
C ASP A 71 -14.23 -22.30 14.86
N GLN A 72 -14.83 -22.17 13.67
CA GLN A 72 -15.91 -23.09 13.29
C GLN A 72 -15.31 -24.42 12.79
N GLU A 73 -15.76 -25.50 13.39
CA GLU A 73 -15.36 -26.88 13.09
C GLU A 73 -15.19 -27.14 11.60
N ILE A 74 -13.97 -27.47 11.20
CA ILE A 74 -13.64 -27.93 9.85
C ILE A 74 -14.46 -29.20 9.62
N ASN A 75 -15.36 -29.19 8.64
CA ASN A 75 -16.07 -30.37 8.21
C ASN A 75 -15.07 -31.53 8.03
N THR A 76 -15.29 -32.67 8.68
CA THR A 76 -14.31 -33.76 8.82
C THR A 76 -13.67 -34.25 7.52
N LYS A 77 -14.35 -34.14 6.38
CA LYS A 77 -13.77 -34.42 5.05
C LYS A 77 -12.72 -33.41 4.62
N LYS A 78 -12.95 -32.12 4.88
CA LYS A 78 -11.97 -31.04 4.58
C LYS A 78 -10.77 -31.07 5.56
N SER A 79 -10.94 -31.50 6.81
CA SER A 79 -9.84 -31.62 7.78
C SER A 79 -8.83 -32.70 7.40
N SER A 80 -9.29 -33.85 6.86
CA SER A 80 -8.40 -34.91 6.38
C SER A 80 -7.61 -34.52 5.13
N GLU A 81 -8.17 -33.63 4.30
CA GLU A 81 -7.50 -33.09 3.12
C GLU A 81 -6.46 -32.02 3.51
N LEU A 82 -6.75 -31.22 4.52
CA LEU A 82 -5.83 -30.23 5.07
C LEU A 82 -4.60 -30.86 5.73
N SER A 83 -4.80 -31.94 6.52
CA SER A 83 -3.68 -32.68 7.14
C SER A 83 -2.77 -33.38 6.13
N LYS A 84 -3.31 -33.82 4.99
CA LYS A 84 -2.50 -34.38 3.88
C LYS A 84 -1.66 -33.30 3.17
N ASN A 85 -2.06 -32.05 3.26
CA ASN A 85 -1.41 -30.93 2.58
C ASN A 85 -0.43 -30.13 3.48
N GLU A 86 -0.33 -30.50 4.76
CA GLU A 86 0.56 -29.81 5.72
C GLU A 86 2.02 -29.75 5.22
N PHE A 87 2.50 -30.82 4.62
CA PHE A 87 3.85 -30.89 4.05
C PHE A 87 4.11 -29.83 2.94
N ILE A 88 3.09 -29.52 2.10
CA ILE A 88 3.27 -28.47 1.09
C ILE A 88 3.28 -27.08 1.75
N PHE A 89 2.46 -26.86 2.78
CA PHE A 89 2.43 -25.59 3.50
C PHE A 89 3.75 -25.35 4.24
N ASP A 90 4.35 -26.38 4.83
CA ASP A 90 5.69 -26.29 5.41
C ASP A 90 6.76 -25.91 4.40
N LYS A 91 6.77 -26.56 3.23
CA LYS A 91 7.71 -26.19 2.15
C LYS A 91 7.52 -24.74 1.68
N VAL A 92 6.27 -24.30 1.54
CA VAL A 92 5.96 -22.91 1.18
C VAL A 92 6.44 -21.96 2.27
N ALA A 93 6.21 -22.32 3.54
CA ALA A 93 6.65 -21.52 4.66
C ALA A 93 8.17 -21.47 4.80
N ASP A 94 8.88 -22.58 4.58
CA ASP A 94 10.34 -22.60 4.56
C ASP A 94 10.90 -21.64 3.50
N TYR A 95 10.31 -21.62 2.31
CA TYR A 95 10.70 -20.67 1.28
C TYR A 95 10.31 -19.23 1.65
N ALA A 96 9.06 -19.00 2.11
CA ALA A 96 8.54 -17.68 2.42
C ALA A 96 9.30 -16.97 3.54
N LEU A 97 9.75 -17.74 4.54
CA LEU A 97 10.42 -17.26 5.75
C LEU A 97 11.94 -17.34 5.66
N ASN A 98 12.48 -17.91 4.59
CA ASN A 98 13.93 -17.93 4.41
C ASN A 98 14.48 -16.50 4.41
N ASP A 99 15.62 -16.32 5.11
CA ASP A 99 16.42 -15.10 5.21
C ASP A 99 15.68 -13.92 5.85
N SER A 100 14.82 -13.19 5.12
CA SER A 100 14.20 -11.94 5.59
C SER A 100 12.70 -12.04 5.89
N GLY A 101 12.05 -13.17 5.57
CA GLY A 101 10.62 -13.35 5.86
C GLY A 101 10.31 -13.36 7.34
N GLN A 102 9.15 -12.89 7.76
CA GLN A 102 8.72 -12.84 9.16
C GLN A 102 7.38 -13.49 9.44
N ALA A 103 6.49 -13.52 8.44
CA ALA A 103 5.21 -14.20 8.58
C ALA A 103 4.75 -14.78 7.25
N ILE A 104 4.11 -15.94 7.33
CA ILE A 104 3.34 -16.56 6.26
C ILE A 104 2.01 -17.04 6.83
N LEU A 105 0.91 -16.63 6.19
CA LEU A 105 -0.44 -17.06 6.52
C LEU A 105 -1.10 -17.58 5.25
N ILE A 106 -1.83 -18.68 5.37
CA ILE A 106 -2.57 -19.29 4.27
C ILE A 106 -4.00 -19.52 4.72
N SER A 107 -4.98 -18.97 3.99
CA SER A 107 -6.38 -19.36 4.10
C SER A 107 -6.78 -20.19 2.89
N ARG A 108 -7.70 -21.14 3.10
CA ARG A 108 -8.35 -21.90 2.05
C ARG A 108 -9.82 -22.14 2.43
N TYR A 109 -10.73 -21.93 1.48
CA TYR A 109 -12.18 -22.04 1.72
C TYR A 109 -12.65 -21.14 2.88
N GLY A 110 -12.15 -19.90 2.93
CA GLY A 110 -12.50 -18.92 3.95
C GLY A 110 -11.96 -19.22 5.36
N LYS A 111 -11.06 -20.19 5.54
CA LYS A 111 -10.48 -20.59 6.84
C LYS A 111 -8.97 -20.53 6.82
N ILE A 112 -8.35 -20.11 7.92
CA ILE A 112 -6.90 -20.19 8.08
C ILE A 112 -6.53 -21.66 8.21
N VAL A 113 -5.68 -22.14 7.30
CA VAL A 113 -5.20 -23.52 7.25
C VAL A 113 -3.75 -23.66 7.66
N TYR A 114 -3.02 -22.54 7.64
CA TYR A 114 -1.62 -22.50 8.05
C TYR A 114 -1.20 -21.09 8.43
N GLU A 115 -0.42 -20.96 9.49
CA GLU A 115 0.27 -19.73 9.84
C GLU A 115 1.58 -20.05 10.56
N ARG A 116 2.64 -19.34 10.18
CA ARG A 116 3.94 -19.43 10.83
C ARG A 116 4.59 -18.06 10.89
N TYR A 117 5.15 -17.76 12.04
CA TYR A 117 5.82 -16.51 12.35
C TYR A 117 7.24 -16.79 12.78
N GLN A 118 8.14 -15.81 12.62
CA GLN A 118 9.50 -15.92 13.14
C GLN A 118 10.00 -14.59 13.71
N ASN A 119 11.10 -14.66 14.42
CA ASN A 119 11.62 -13.58 15.23
C ASN A 119 10.54 -13.10 16.23
N ASP A 120 10.46 -11.81 16.51
CA ASP A 120 9.47 -11.25 17.45
C ASP A 120 8.11 -10.96 16.80
N THR A 121 7.87 -11.46 15.57
CA THR A 121 6.61 -11.28 14.88
C THR A 121 5.57 -12.26 15.37
N THR A 122 4.35 -11.76 15.61
CA THR A 122 3.19 -12.53 16.03
C THR A 122 1.98 -12.19 15.19
N ARG A 123 0.85 -12.88 15.39
CA ARG A 123 -0.44 -12.56 14.77
C ARG A 123 -0.85 -11.11 15.03
N GLU A 124 -0.52 -10.54 16.19
CA GLU A 124 -0.91 -9.19 16.64
C GLU A 124 0.11 -8.11 16.29
N THR A 125 1.25 -8.47 15.70
CA THR A 125 2.28 -7.51 15.32
C THR A 125 1.79 -6.61 14.19
N LEU A 126 1.84 -5.29 14.40
CA LEU A 126 1.57 -4.33 13.33
C LEU A 126 2.77 -4.31 12.38
N ILE A 127 2.47 -4.37 11.09
CA ILE A 127 3.48 -4.31 10.02
C ILE A 127 3.22 -3.10 9.13
N ASN A 128 4.29 -2.57 8.52
CA ASN A 128 4.14 -1.59 7.45
C ASN A 128 3.96 -2.32 6.11
N PRO A 129 2.75 -2.38 5.56
CA PRO A 129 2.48 -3.14 4.33
C PRO A 129 2.97 -2.41 3.08
N GLN A 130 3.50 -1.21 3.24
CA GLN A 130 3.91 -0.35 2.14
C GLN A 130 2.75 -0.15 1.12
N SER A 131 3.01 -0.36 -0.16
CA SER A 131 2.04 -0.14 -1.23
C SER A 131 0.86 -1.12 -1.27
N MET A 132 0.81 -2.16 -0.41
CA MET A 132 -0.42 -2.95 -0.26
C MET A 132 -1.59 -2.07 0.21
N SER A 133 -1.32 -0.96 0.91
CA SER A 133 -2.32 0.05 1.29
C SER A 133 -3.14 0.60 0.12
N LYS A 134 -2.60 0.55 -1.11
CA LYS A 134 -3.32 0.97 -2.32
C LYS A 134 -4.50 0.05 -2.64
N SER A 135 -4.33 -1.26 -2.46
CA SER A 135 -5.43 -2.22 -2.66
C SER A 135 -6.52 -2.06 -1.59
N LEU A 136 -6.14 -1.71 -0.35
CA LEU A 136 -7.10 -1.33 0.68
C LEU A 136 -7.88 -0.05 0.27
N LEU A 137 -7.20 0.96 -0.27
CA LEU A 137 -7.88 2.15 -0.78
C LEU A 137 -8.87 1.81 -1.91
N ALA A 138 -8.48 0.92 -2.84
CA ALA A 138 -9.39 0.47 -3.90
C ALA A 138 -10.63 -0.24 -3.33
N LEU A 139 -10.48 -1.09 -2.31
CA LEU A 139 -11.62 -1.71 -1.61
C LEU A 139 -12.49 -0.66 -0.90
N ALA A 140 -11.89 0.38 -0.30
CA ALA A 140 -12.61 1.49 0.31
C ALA A 140 -13.40 2.32 -0.73
N ILE A 141 -12.85 2.53 -1.94
CA ILE A 141 -13.58 3.13 -3.06
C ILE A 141 -14.77 2.26 -3.47
N GLY A 142 -14.59 0.94 -3.55
CA GLY A 142 -15.67 -0.01 -3.84
C GLY A 142 -16.79 0.02 -2.80
N TYR A 143 -16.42 0.13 -1.53
CA TYR A 143 -17.39 0.32 -0.45
C TYR A 143 -18.14 1.64 -0.61
N ALA A 144 -17.44 2.77 -0.80
CA ALA A 144 -18.06 4.08 -0.99
C ALA A 144 -18.99 4.14 -2.23
N LEU A 145 -18.60 3.47 -3.33
CA LEU A 145 -19.46 3.34 -4.51
C LEU A 145 -20.73 2.52 -4.18
N THR A 146 -20.59 1.45 -3.41
CA THR A 146 -21.71 0.59 -3.00
C THR A 146 -22.65 1.32 -2.04
N GLN A 147 -22.15 2.20 -1.18
CA GLN A 147 -22.96 3.04 -0.30
C GLN A 147 -23.59 4.24 -1.01
N GLY A 148 -23.15 4.56 -2.23
CA GLY A 148 -23.65 5.70 -3.02
C GLY A 148 -22.92 7.02 -2.73
N ASP A 149 -21.85 7.03 -1.92
CA ASP A 149 -21.02 8.21 -1.66
C ASP A 149 -20.25 8.63 -2.90
N ILE A 150 -19.79 7.68 -3.70
CA ILE A 150 -19.24 7.88 -5.04
C ILE A 150 -20.31 7.52 -6.06
N LYS A 151 -20.66 8.46 -6.95
CA LYS A 151 -21.75 8.28 -7.92
C LYS A 151 -21.41 7.27 -9.03
N SER A 152 -20.19 7.37 -9.56
CA SER A 152 -19.70 6.52 -10.66
C SER A 152 -18.17 6.57 -10.70
N LEU A 153 -17.55 5.51 -11.19
CA LEU A 153 -16.11 5.48 -11.46
C LEU A 153 -15.71 6.35 -12.65
N ASP A 154 -16.64 6.66 -13.53
CA ASP A 154 -16.42 7.55 -14.69
C ASP A 154 -16.65 9.02 -14.33
N THR A 155 -17.01 9.34 -13.08
CA THR A 155 -17.16 10.73 -12.60
C THR A 155 -15.80 11.44 -12.66
N PRO A 156 -15.71 12.62 -13.30
CA PRO A 156 -14.51 13.46 -13.26
C PRO A 156 -14.19 13.92 -11.86
N ILE A 157 -12.91 13.88 -11.48
CA ILE A 157 -12.48 14.26 -10.13
C ILE A 157 -12.71 15.75 -9.82
N SER A 158 -12.90 16.59 -10.83
CA SER A 158 -13.29 17.99 -10.63
C SER A 158 -14.65 18.18 -9.95
N GLU A 159 -15.52 17.17 -9.95
CA GLU A 159 -16.75 17.21 -9.15
C GLU A 159 -16.48 17.17 -7.65
N TYR A 160 -15.41 16.50 -7.23
CA TYR A 160 -14.97 16.38 -5.84
C TYR A 160 -13.91 17.42 -5.47
N LEU A 161 -13.05 17.80 -6.43
CA LEU A 161 -11.92 18.70 -6.28
C LEU A 161 -12.00 19.83 -7.32
N PRO A 162 -12.89 20.83 -7.14
CA PRO A 162 -13.19 21.86 -8.16
C PRO A 162 -11.95 22.66 -8.61
N ASP A 163 -10.95 22.82 -7.75
CA ASP A 163 -9.72 23.53 -8.09
C ASP A 163 -8.97 22.91 -9.28
N LEU A 164 -9.16 21.62 -9.54
CA LEU A 164 -8.57 20.91 -10.68
C LEU A 164 -9.29 21.11 -11.99
N SER A 165 -10.50 21.70 -11.99
CA SER A 165 -11.30 21.99 -13.22
C SER A 165 -10.63 22.99 -14.16
N LYS A 166 -9.62 23.72 -13.68
CA LYS A 166 -8.93 24.79 -14.43
C LYS A 166 -7.99 24.28 -15.52
N ASP A 167 -7.66 23.00 -15.50
CA ASP A 167 -6.75 22.36 -16.45
C ASP A 167 -7.17 20.90 -16.75
N ARG A 168 -6.35 20.18 -17.51
CA ARG A 168 -6.63 18.79 -17.94
C ARG A 168 -6.88 17.83 -16.76
N ARG A 169 -6.36 18.12 -15.56
CA ARG A 169 -6.56 17.26 -14.37
C ARG A 169 -8.05 17.14 -14.02
N GLY A 170 -8.85 18.16 -14.34
CA GLY A 170 -10.30 18.13 -14.11
C GLY A 170 -11.05 17.04 -14.85
N SER A 171 -10.51 16.54 -15.97
CA SER A 171 -11.10 15.45 -16.75
C SER A 171 -10.65 14.05 -16.33
N ILE A 172 -9.72 13.93 -15.37
CA ILE A 172 -9.34 12.65 -14.79
C ILE A 172 -10.57 12.04 -14.12
N THR A 173 -10.82 10.74 -14.33
CA THR A 173 -11.91 10.03 -13.65
C THR A 173 -11.40 9.25 -12.44
N VAL A 174 -12.31 8.87 -11.54
CA VAL A 174 -12.01 7.96 -10.43
C VAL A 174 -11.39 6.67 -10.97
N LYS A 175 -11.90 6.16 -12.08
CA LYS A 175 -11.39 4.97 -12.78
C LYS A 175 -9.95 5.13 -13.27
N ASN A 176 -9.60 6.28 -13.83
CA ASN A 176 -8.23 6.54 -14.26
C ASN A 176 -7.24 6.44 -13.08
N LEU A 177 -7.59 6.98 -11.92
CA LEU A 177 -6.78 6.90 -10.71
C LEU A 177 -6.67 5.46 -10.18
N LEU A 178 -7.77 4.69 -10.18
CA LEU A 178 -7.77 3.27 -9.81
C LEU A 178 -6.85 2.45 -10.73
N GLN A 179 -6.80 2.78 -12.01
CA GLN A 179 -6.03 2.08 -13.04
C GLN A 179 -4.60 2.62 -13.23
N MET A 180 -4.16 3.60 -12.43
CA MET A 180 -2.83 4.23 -12.60
C MET A 180 -2.62 4.78 -14.02
N SER A 181 -3.63 5.47 -14.54
CA SER A 181 -3.64 6.03 -15.90
C SER A 181 -4.10 7.48 -15.94
N ALA A 182 -3.96 8.22 -14.85
CA ALA A 182 -4.38 9.61 -14.78
C ALA A 182 -3.46 10.58 -15.57
N GLY A 183 -2.28 10.14 -15.97
CA GLY A 183 -1.32 10.94 -16.72
C GLY A 183 -0.69 12.07 -15.93
N LEU A 184 -0.54 11.89 -14.62
CA LEU A 184 0.10 12.86 -13.73
C LEU A 184 1.62 12.66 -13.67
N GLU A 185 2.36 13.76 -13.49
CA GLU A 185 3.79 13.68 -13.27
C GLU A 185 4.16 12.83 -12.04
N GLN A 186 5.29 12.15 -12.13
CA GLN A 186 5.79 11.31 -11.06
C GLN A 186 6.93 12.00 -10.31
N ILE A 187 6.61 12.78 -9.25
CA ILE A 187 7.62 13.51 -8.47
C ILE A 187 8.60 12.56 -7.76
N SER A 188 8.20 11.33 -7.48
CA SER A 188 9.07 10.34 -6.86
C SER A 188 10.23 9.87 -7.74
N LYS A 189 10.21 10.18 -9.06
CA LYS A 189 11.39 9.99 -9.93
C LYS A 189 12.49 11.00 -9.67
N ASP A 190 12.15 12.15 -9.09
CA ASP A 190 13.10 13.17 -8.67
C ASP A 190 13.69 12.87 -7.28
N TYR A 191 14.03 11.61 -7.00
CA TYR A 191 14.77 11.23 -5.79
C TYR A 191 16.20 11.76 -5.86
N SER A 192 16.28 13.09 -6.00
CA SER A 192 17.47 13.82 -5.63
C SER A 192 17.61 13.69 -4.11
N PRO A 193 18.78 13.32 -3.56
CA PRO A 193 18.96 13.21 -2.11
C PRO A 193 18.91 14.57 -1.40
N TYR A 194 18.59 15.63 -2.13
CA TYR A 194 18.55 16.98 -1.57
C TYR A 194 17.23 17.29 -0.85
N PRO A 195 17.27 17.90 0.34
CA PRO A 195 16.09 18.18 1.15
C PRO A 195 15.10 19.17 0.52
N TRP A 196 15.49 19.88 -0.55
CA TRP A 196 14.63 20.79 -1.31
C TRP A 196 13.92 20.13 -2.49
N SER A 197 14.23 18.87 -2.83
CA SER A 197 13.51 18.18 -3.90
C SER A 197 12.04 17.96 -3.56
N ARG A 198 11.15 18.08 -4.56
CA ARG A 198 9.70 17.93 -4.37
C ARG A 198 9.34 16.55 -3.80
N GLY A 199 9.97 15.48 -4.28
CA GLY A 199 9.74 14.13 -3.81
C GLY A 199 10.11 13.93 -2.33
N VAL A 200 11.26 14.48 -1.90
CA VAL A 200 11.69 14.45 -0.51
C VAL A 200 10.76 15.29 0.37
N ARG A 201 10.39 16.48 -0.08
CA ARG A 201 9.44 17.35 0.64
C ARG A 201 8.07 16.71 0.79
N GLN A 202 7.56 16.04 -0.22
CA GLN A 202 6.31 15.31 -0.14
C GLN A 202 6.38 14.15 0.86
N HIS A 203 7.47 13.37 0.83
CA HIS A 203 7.58 12.17 1.65
C HIS A 203 7.82 12.45 3.15
N PHE A 204 8.61 13.48 3.46
CA PHE A 204 9.02 13.82 4.83
C PHE A 204 8.35 15.07 5.39
N GLY A 205 7.63 15.81 4.54
CA GLY A 205 6.99 17.08 4.92
C GLY A 205 5.75 16.91 5.80
N THR A 206 5.15 18.04 6.11
CA THR A 206 4.01 18.17 7.01
C THR A 206 2.70 18.54 6.29
N ASP A 207 2.66 18.34 4.96
CA ASP A 207 1.48 18.60 4.15
C ASP A 207 1.49 17.71 2.89
N PHE A 208 1.07 16.43 3.05
CA PHE A 208 1.03 15.48 1.96
C PHE A 208 0.08 15.92 0.84
N ASN A 209 -1.07 16.48 1.19
CA ASN A 209 -2.10 16.86 0.22
C ASN A 209 -1.67 18.05 -0.64
N TYR A 210 -0.92 19.01 -0.08
CA TYR A 210 -0.42 20.16 -0.83
C TYR A 210 0.38 19.74 -2.07
N TRP A 211 1.33 18.83 -1.91
CA TRP A 211 2.19 18.37 -3.01
C TRP A 211 1.42 17.62 -4.09
N VAL A 212 0.37 16.89 -3.70
CA VAL A 212 -0.51 16.19 -4.64
C VAL A 212 -1.30 17.19 -5.51
N MET A 213 -1.77 18.28 -4.92
CA MET A 213 -2.49 19.33 -5.65
C MET A 213 -1.59 20.13 -6.60
N GLN A 214 -0.26 20.12 -6.41
CA GLN A 214 0.72 20.80 -7.29
C GLN A 214 1.19 19.95 -8.48
N LEU A 215 0.71 18.71 -8.64
CA LEU A 215 1.10 17.84 -9.74
C LEU A 215 0.65 18.39 -11.09
N GLN A 216 1.50 18.22 -12.10
CA GLN A 216 1.18 18.57 -13.48
C GLN A 216 0.55 17.38 -14.23
N SER A 217 -0.35 17.66 -15.16
CA SER A 217 -0.83 16.67 -16.13
C SER A 217 0.15 16.63 -17.29
N ILE A 218 0.81 15.48 -17.50
CA ILE A 218 1.79 15.28 -18.56
C ILE A 218 1.25 14.52 -19.75
N ASP A 219 0.42 13.51 -19.50
CA ASP A 219 -0.24 12.70 -20.52
C ASP A 219 -1.77 12.88 -20.44
N PRO A 220 -2.55 12.64 -21.52
CA PRO A 220 -4.00 12.59 -21.42
C PRO A 220 -4.47 11.45 -20.51
N PRO A 221 -5.51 11.69 -19.65
CA PRO A 221 -6.05 10.63 -18.79
C PRO A 221 -6.52 9.42 -19.60
N GLY A 222 -6.29 8.22 -19.09
CA GLY A 222 -6.70 6.96 -19.70
C GLY A 222 -5.83 6.45 -20.85
N THR A 223 -4.75 7.13 -21.20
CA THR A 223 -3.93 6.79 -22.38
C THR A 223 -2.69 5.96 -22.08
N LYS A 224 -2.15 6.07 -20.86
CA LYS A 224 -0.90 5.44 -20.47
C LYS A 224 -0.93 4.98 -19.04
N PHE A 225 -0.51 3.76 -18.78
CA PHE A 225 -0.26 3.27 -17.44
C PHE A 225 1.09 3.80 -16.92
N GLU A 226 1.06 4.37 -15.72
CA GLU A 226 2.27 4.67 -14.97
C GLU A 226 2.03 4.48 -13.47
N TYR A 227 2.71 3.51 -12.85
CA TYR A 227 2.57 3.27 -11.41
C TYR A 227 3.04 4.50 -10.62
N ASN A 228 2.10 5.24 -10.03
CA ASN A 228 2.34 6.52 -9.41
C ASN A 228 1.67 6.62 -8.02
N ASN A 229 2.47 6.77 -6.96
CA ASN A 229 1.96 6.91 -5.60
C ASN A 229 1.00 8.10 -5.46
N ASN A 230 1.23 9.16 -6.24
CA ASN A 230 0.42 10.38 -6.16
C ASN A 230 -0.98 10.20 -6.74
N GLU A 231 -1.17 9.29 -7.69
CA GLU A 231 -2.51 8.94 -8.17
C GLU A 231 -3.34 8.28 -7.07
N SER A 232 -2.73 7.41 -6.25
CA SER A 232 -3.42 6.87 -5.08
C SER A 232 -3.69 7.93 -4.01
N ASN A 233 -2.74 8.86 -3.78
CA ASN A 233 -2.97 9.95 -2.84
C ASN A 233 -4.12 10.86 -3.31
N LEU A 234 -4.18 11.19 -4.60
CA LEU A 234 -5.26 11.97 -5.19
C LEU A 234 -6.60 11.23 -5.12
N LEU A 235 -6.60 9.91 -5.38
CA LEU A 235 -7.79 9.06 -5.25
C LEU A 235 -8.35 9.10 -3.81
N GLY A 236 -7.47 9.01 -2.81
CA GLY A 236 -7.90 9.14 -1.41
C GLY A 236 -8.44 10.53 -1.07
N MET A 237 -7.90 11.61 -1.67
CA MET A 237 -8.46 12.96 -1.51
C MET A 237 -9.86 13.08 -2.16
N VAL A 238 -10.08 12.43 -3.28
CA VAL A 238 -11.41 12.31 -3.91
C VAL A 238 -12.38 11.60 -2.96
N LEU A 239 -11.94 10.46 -2.38
CA LEU A 239 -12.74 9.73 -1.40
C LEU A 239 -13.10 10.60 -0.18
N GLU A 240 -12.14 11.33 0.42
CA GLU A 240 -12.38 12.26 1.53
C GLU A 240 -13.48 13.27 1.22
N LYS A 241 -13.51 13.79 0.00
CA LYS A 241 -14.54 14.75 -0.46
C LYS A 241 -15.88 14.08 -0.70
N ALA A 242 -15.88 12.87 -1.25
CA ALA A 242 -17.10 12.10 -1.48
C ALA A 242 -17.81 11.74 -0.17
N VAL A 243 -17.07 11.29 0.85
CA VAL A 243 -17.61 10.82 2.13
C VAL A 243 -17.73 11.92 3.19
N GLY A 244 -17.20 13.12 2.94
CA GLY A 244 -17.28 14.27 3.85
C GLY A 244 -16.44 14.16 5.14
N MET A 245 -15.45 13.24 5.18
CA MET A 245 -14.55 13.08 6.32
C MET A 245 -13.14 12.72 5.87
N SER A 246 -12.14 12.81 6.76
CA SER A 246 -10.77 12.41 6.45
C SER A 246 -10.67 10.90 6.19
N TYR A 247 -9.69 10.48 5.36
CA TYR A 247 -9.52 9.06 5.04
C TYR A 247 -9.25 8.19 6.28
N GLN A 248 -8.45 8.67 7.23
CA GLN A 248 -8.21 7.95 8.48
C GLN A 248 -9.46 7.79 9.33
N GLU A 249 -10.35 8.78 9.37
CA GLU A 249 -11.64 8.67 10.06
C GLU A 249 -12.58 7.72 9.33
N TYR A 250 -12.61 7.75 7.99
CA TYR A 250 -13.40 6.83 7.19
C TYR A 250 -12.93 5.38 7.37
N LEU A 251 -11.62 5.16 7.38
CA LEU A 251 -11.07 3.84 7.73
C LEU A 251 -11.56 3.40 9.11
N SER A 252 -11.48 4.26 10.13
CA SER A 252 -11.81 3.90 11.50
C SER A 252 -13.32 3.66 11.72
N LYS A 253 -14.18 4.52 11.13
CA LYS A 253 -15.62 4.52 11.42
C LYS A 253 -16.40 3.56 10.53
N GLU A 254 -15.99 3.40 9.27
CA GLU A 254 -16.75 2.67 8.26
C GLU A 254 -16.03 1.41 7.78
N ILE A 255 -14.80 1.52 7.29
CA ILE A 255 -14.11 0.42 6.61
C ILE A 255 -13.69 -0.69 7.57
N TRP A 256 -13.05 -0.33 8.69
CA TRP A 256 -12.56 -1.32 9.66
C TRP A 256 -13.69 -2.17 10.25
N PRO A 257 -14.80 -1.59 10.71
CA PRO A 257 -15.95 -2.38 11.20
C PRO A 257 -16.61 -3.19 10.08
N ALA A 258 -16.82 -2.60 8.89
CA ALA A 258 -17.48 -3.28 7.78
C ALA A 258 -16.69 -4.49 7.27
N PHE A 259 -15.34 -4.42 7.30
CA PHE A 259 -14.46 -5.49 6.84
C PHE A 259 -14.01 -6.44 7.96
N GLY A 260 -14.42 -6.21 9.21
CA GLY A 260 -14.07 -7.02 10.37
C GLY A 260 -12.57 -7.05 10.67
N LEU A 261 -11.89 -5.91 10.46
CA LEU A 261 -10.44 -5.78 10.65
C LEU A 261 -10.12 -5.45 12.11
N GLY A 262 -8.88 -5.74 12.50
CA GLY A 262 -8.45 -5.57 13.88
C GLY A 262 -7.57 -4.35 14.12
N LYS A 263 -6.65 -4.47 15.07
CA LYS A 263 -5.76 -3.38 15.48
C LYS A 263 -5.01 -2.76 14.30
N ALA A 264 -5.09 -1.43 14.18
CA ALA A 264 -4.40 -0.70 13.12
C ALA A 264 -4.10 0.75 13.49
N GLU A 265 -3.04 1.28 12.87
CA GLU A 265 -2.59 2.65 12.99
C GLU A 265 -2.21 3.18 11.59
N ALA A 266 -2.20 4.51 11.42
CA ALA A 266 -1.74 5.14 10.19
C ALA A 266 -0.79 6.29 10.47
N TYR A 267 0.23 6.45 9.60
CA TYR A 267 1.20 7.53 9.70
C TYR A 267 0.61 8.86 9.26
N LEU A 268 0.71 9.87 10.13
CA LEU A 268 0.28 11.24 9.86
C LEU A 268 1.45 12.13 9.43
N ASP A 269 1.19 13.08 8.55
CA ASP A 269 2.16 14.10 8.16
C ASP A 269 2.49 15.07 9.33
N LYS A 270 1.54 15.33 10.20
CA LYS A 270 1.65 16.11 11.44
C LYS A 270 0.54 15.72 12.41
N GLU A 271 0.61 16.19 13.64
CA GLU A 271 -0.49 16.05 14.62
C GLU A 271 -1.81 16.61 14.02
N ASN A 272 -2.87 15.81 14.08
CA ASN A 272 -4.16 16.10 13.48
C ASN A 272 -4.12 16.40 11.96
N GLY A 273 -3.12 15.92 11.29
CA GLY A 273 -2.92 16.09 9.85
C GLY A 273 -3.56 14.99 9.01
N SER A 274 -3.00 14.76 7.84
CA SER A 274 -3.46 13.76 6.86
C SER A 274 -2.56 12.53 6.85
N ILE A 275 -3.13 11.37 6.54
CA ILE A 275 -2.34 10.17 6.27
C ILE A 275 -1.93 10.12 4.80
N MET A 276 -0.83 9.42 4.51
CA MET A 276 -0.44 9.06 3.15
C MET A 276 -1.32 7.91 2.65
N LYS A 277 -2.14 8.14 1.60
CA LYS A 277 -3.12 7.18 1.12
C LYS A 277 -2.50 6.04 0.31
N SER A 278 -1.29 6.24 -0.19
CA SER A 278 -0.56 5.26 -1.02
C SER A 278 0.24 4.23 -0.22
N CYS A 279 0.46 4.43 1.10
CA CYS A 279 1.19 3.53 1.99
C CYS A 279 0.86 3.76 3.46
N CYS A 280 1.56 3.00 4.29
CA CYS A 280 1.81 3.35 5.69
C CYS A 280 0.57 3.30 6.59
N ILE A 281 -0.35 2.36 6.28
CA ILE A 281 -1.47 1.94 7.14
C ILE A 281 -1.03 0.64 7.80
N PHE A 282 -0.62 0.71 9.07
CA PHE A 282 -0.05 -0.39 9.82
C PHE A 282 -1.18 -1.25 10.37
N SER A 283 -1.20 -2.52 10.00
CA SER A 283 -2.17 -3.51 10.45
C SER A 283 -1.52 -4.88 10.61
N ARG A 284 -2.25 -5.83 11.15
CA ARG A 284 -1.75 -7.19 11.41
C ARG A 284 -1.66 -7.99 10.11
N PRO A 285 -0.79 -9.00 10.01
CA PRO A 285 -0.72 -9.89 8.85
C PRO A 285 -2.07 -10.53 8.49
N ILE A 286 -2.85 -10.92 9.51
CA ILE A 286 -4.17 -11.52 9.33
C ILE A 286 -5.20 -10.58 8.68
N ASP A 287 -5.09 -9.28 8.89
CA ASP A 287 -6.01 -8.32 8.28
C ASP A 287 -5.81 -8.24 6.76
N TRP A 288 -4.58 -8.43 6.27
CA TRP A 288 -4.27 -8.52 4.84
C TRP A 288 -4.82 -9.80 4.21
N LEU A 289 -4.91 -10.88 4.98
CA LEU A 289 -5.57 -12.10 4.53
C LEU A 289 -7.08 -11.89 4.40
N LYS A 290 -7.73 -11.23 5.38
CA LYS A 290 -9.16 -10.86 5.30
C LYS A 290 -9.46 -9.97 4.09
N LEU A 291 -8.63 -8.97 3.81
CA LEU A 291 -8.78 -8.12 2.62
C LEU A 291 -8.69 -8.91 1.31
N GLY A 292 -7.80 -9.90 1.24
CA GLY A 292 -7.74 -10.81 0.10
C GLY A 292 -8.99 -11.69 -0.01
N GLN A 293 -9.55 -12.14 1.11
CA GLN A 293 -10.76 -12.94 1.16
C GLN A 293 -11.98 -12.18 0.64
N ILE A 294 -12.09 -10.87 0.92
CA ILE A 294 -13.18 -10.03 0.36
C ILE A 294 -13.22 -10.10 -1.18
N ILE A 295 -12.06 -10.21 -1.83
CA ILE A 295 -12.01 -10.36 -3.29
C ILE A 295 -12.51 -11.75 -3.72
N LEU A 296 -12.09 -12.82 -3.04
CA LEU A 296 -12.57 -14.19 -3.32
C LEU A 296 -14.07 -14.31 -3.10
N ASP A 297 -14.60 -13.72 -2.03
CA ASP A 297 -16.01 -13.74 -1.68
C ASP A 297 -16.81 -12.65 -2.43
N LYS A 298 -16.21 -12.09 -3.50
CA LYS A 298 -16.85 -11.12 -4.40
C LYS A 298 -17.51 -9.95 -3.66
N GLY A 299 -16.87 -9.47 -2.59
CA GLY A 299 -17.31 -8.33 -1.80
C GLY A 299 -18.21 -8.65 -0.61
N GLU A 300 -18.30 -9.91 -0.22
CA GLU A 300 -19.00 -10.31 1.01
C GLU A 300 -18.05 -10.41 2.21
N VAL A 301 -18.57 -10.03 3.39
CA VAL A 301 -17.94 -10.19 4.70
C VAL A 301 -19.01 -10.75 5.64
N ASN A 302 -18.78 -11.90 6.26
CA ASN A 302 -19.73 -12.56 7.15
C ASN A 302 -21.15 -12.67 6.53
N GLN A 303 -21.25 -13.10 5.28
CA GLN A 303 -22.50 -13.24 4.51
C GLN A 303 -23.24 -11.92 4.23
N LYS A 304 -22.61 -10.79 4.50
CA LYS A 304 -23.16 -9.47 4.18
C LYS A 304 -22.35 -8.87 3.02
N ARG A 305 -23.04 -8.44 1.97
CA ARG A 305 -22.41 -7.74 0.85
C ARG A 305 -22.05 -6.33 1.27
N VAL A 306 -20.75 -6.07 1.36
CA VAL A 306 -20.19 -4.77 1.73
C VAL A 306 -19.65 -4.00 0.51
N ILE A 307 -19.23 -4.74 -0.53
CA ILE A 307 -18.84 -4.19 -1.83
C ILE A 307 -19.65 -4.92 -2.90
N SER A 308 -20.13 -4.20 -3.94
CA SER A 308 -20.87 -4.82 -5.02
C SER A 308 -20.01 -5.85 -5.78
N GLU A 309 -20.60 -6.98 -6.19
CA GLU A 309 -19.92 -7.98 -7.00
C GLU A 309 -19.43 -7.41 -8.33
N GLU A 310 -20.20 -6.48 -8.90
CA GLU A 310 -19.82 -5.79 -10.12
C GLU A 310 -18.51 -5.02 -9.95
N TYR A 311 -18.34 -4.28 -8.83
CA TYR A 311 -17.09 -3.58 -8.56
C TYR A 311 -15.92 -4.52 -8.42
N ILE A 312 -16.07 -5.63 -7.66
CA ILE A 312 -15.00 -6.63 -7.50
C ILE A 312 -14.63 -7.24 -8.87
N THR A 313 -15.62 -7.54 -9.70
CA THR A 313 -15.41 -8.04 -11.08
C THR A 313 -14.60 -7.02 -11.90
N GLN A 314 -14.95 -5.74 -11.85
CA GLN A 314 -14.19 -4.69 -12.53
C GLN A 314 -12.78 -4.52 -11.94
N MET A 315 -12.63 -4.61 -10.61
CA MET A 315 -11.34 -4.52 -9.93
C MET A 315 -10.37 -5.62 -10.37
N THR A 316 -10.89 -6.80 -10.64
CA THR A 316 -10.13 -7.99 -11.06
C THR A 316 -10.01 -8.14 -12.57
N ASN A 317 -10.51 -7.19 -13.37
CA ASN A 317 -10.31 -7.13 -14.81
C ASN A 317 -9.08 -6.28 -15.16
N SER A 318 -8.37 -6.69 -16.20
CA SER A 318 -7.22 -5.96 -16.75
C SER A 318 -7.63 -4.55 -17.22
N SER A 319 -6.80 -3.55 -16.90
CA SER A 319 -7.02 -2.21 -17.43
C SER A 319 -6.65 -2.14 -18.93
N PRO A 320 -7.28 -1.25 -19.70
CA PRO A 320 -6.93 -1.08 -21.12
C PRO A 320 -5.47 -0.68 -21.35
N THR A 321 -4.87 0.01 -20.38
CA THR A 321 -3.50 0.54 -20.48
C THR A 321 -2.45 -0.41 -19.91
N ASN A 322 -2.86 -1.44 -19.13
CA ASN A 322 -1.96 -2.48 -18.62
C ASN A 322 -2.70 -3.78 -18.32
N GLN A 323 -2.44 -4.82 -19.09
CA GLN A 323 -3.06 -6.14 -18.91
C GLN A 323 -2.66 -6.86 -17.60
N GLY A 324 -1.63 -6.40 -16.91
CA GLY A 324 -1.18 -6.94 -15.63
C GLY A 324 -1.74 -6.20 -14.42
N TYR A 325 -2.65 -5.23 -14.61
CA TYR A 325 -3.12 -4.35 -13.54
C TYR A 325 -4.60 -4.01 -13.68
N GLY A 326 -5.33 -4.05 -12.57
CA GLY A 326 -6.73 -3.63 -12.46
C GLY A 326 -6.90 -2.40 -11.57
N TYR A 327 -7.86 -2.42 -10.64
CA TYR A 327 -8.05 -1.33 -9.70
C TYR A 327 -7.11 -1.50 -8.49
N GLN A 328 -5.90 -0.91 -8.59
CA GLN A 328 -4.83 -0.99 -7.60
C GLN A 328 -4.49 -2.44 -7.20
N LEU A 329 -4.60 -3.36 -8.17
CA LEU A 329 -4.45 -4.80 -8.02
C LEU A 329 -3.58 -5.34 -9.16
N TRP A 330 -2.60 -6.16 -8.84
CA TRP A 330 -1.69 -6.80 -9.79
C TRP A 330 -2.18 -8.20 -10.18
N PHE A 331 -2.02 -8.58 -11.45
CA PHE A 331 -2.43 -9.90 -11.97
C PHE A 331 -1.25 -10.78 -12.42
N LYS A 332 -0.10 -10.16 -12.72
CA LYS A 332 1.07 -10.85 -13.22
C LYS A 332 2.24 -10.67 -12.25
N PRO A 333 3.22 -11.58 -12.27
CA PRO A 333 4.42 -11.39 -11.47
C PRO A 333 5.26 -10.19 -11.93
N LEU A 334 5.13 -9.80 -13.21
CA LEU A 334 5.84 -8.66 -13.79
C LEU A 334 5.26 -7.34 -13.26
N GLU A 335 6.07 -6.60 -12.55
CA GLU A 335 5.77 -5.25 -12.05
C GLU A 335 6.68 -4.23 -12.73
N LEU A 336 6.11 -3.05 -13.08
CA LEU A 336 6.78 -2.06 -13.93
C LEU A 336 7.87 -1.21 -13.24
N ARG A 337 8.73 -1.75 -12.42
CA ARG A 337 9.91 -1.04 -11.88
C ARG A 337 11.11 -1.95 -11.83
N GLY A 338 11.65 -2.30 -13.01
CA GLY A 338 12.81 -3.17 -13.10
C GLY A 338 12.52 -4.64 -12.80
N GLY A 339 11.22 -5.00 -12.57
CA GLY A 339 10.80 -6.39 -12.43
C GLY A 339 10.78 -7.08 -13.78
N TYR A 340 11.18 -8.36 -13.83
CA TYR A 340 11.14 -9.18 -15.04
C TYR A 340 10.81 -10.64 -14.72
N VAL A 341 10.40 -11.36 -15.74
CA VAL A 341 10.20 -12.80 -15.70
C VAL A 341 11.32 -13.48 -16.48
N GLY A 342 11.95 -14.47 -15.91
CA GLY A 342 12.97 -15.29 -16.56
C GLY A 342 14.23 -15.54 -15.72
N GLU A 343 15.12 -16.31 -16.30
CA GLU A 343 16.43 -16.67 -15.75
C GLU A 343 17.55 -15.94 -16.54
N PRO A 344 18.68 -15.61 -15.94
CA PRO A 344 19.03 -15.83 -14.53
C PRO A 344 18.42 -14.80 -13.58
N ALA A 345 18.37 -15.15 -12.28
CA ALA A 345 17.96 -14.23 -11.22
C ALA A 345 18.83 -12.97 -11.19
N PRO A 346 18.27 -11.79 -10.86
CA PRO A 346 19.02 -10.55 -10.74
C PRO A 346 20.02 -10.65 -9.58
N LYS A 347 21.13 -9.91 -9.68
CA LYS A 347 22.10 -9.83 -8.57
C LYS A 347 21.60 -8.94 -7.42
N ASN A 348 20.72 -7.98 -7.72
CA ASN A 348 20.17 -7.05 -6.72
C ASN A 348 18.88 -7.64 -6.13
N PRO A 349 18.83 -7.98 -4.83
CA PRO A 349 17.66 -8.55 -4.18
C PRO A 349 16.47 -7.58 -4.06
N GLN A 350 16.66 -6.30 -4.33
CA GLN A 350 15.59 -5.30 -4.34
C GLN A 350 14.75 -5.34 -5.63
N ILE A 351 15.26 -5.98 -6.69
CA ILE A 351 14.55 -6.09 -7.96
C ILE A 351 13.41 -7.10 -7.81
N TRP A 352 12.23 -6.72 -8.27
CA TRP A 352 11.09 -7.61 -8.37
C TRP A 352 11.29 -8.58 -9.53
N TRP A 353 11.35 -9.84 -9.19
CA TRP A 353 11.69 -10.90 -10.13
C TRP A 353 10.76 -12.10 -9.96
N SER A 354 10.61 -12.84 -11.03
CA SER A 354 9.92 -14.12 -11.08
C SER A 354 10.64 -15.03 -12.07
N SER A 355 10.95 -16.25 -11.67
CA SER A 355 11.55 -17.23 -12.58
C SER A 355 10.59 -17.65 -13.70
N GLU A 356 9.28 -17.65 -13.40
CA GLU A 356 8.22 -18.06 -14.33
C GLU A 356 6.95 -17.21 -14.15
N LEU A 357 6.02 -17.31 -15.09
CA LEU A 357 4.68 -16.78 -14.95
C LEU A 357 3.88 -17.57 -13.91
N TYR A 358 2.80 -16.99 -13.39
CA TYR A 358 1.85 -17.77 -12.62
C TYR A 358 1.20 -18.84 -13.51
N LEU A 359 1.03 -20.01 -12.95
CA LEU A 359 0.46 -21.18 -13.67
C LEU A 359 -1.05 -21.09 -13.80
N ASP A 360 -1.67 -20.15 -13.08
CA ASP A 360 -3.11 -19.92 -13.08
C ASP A 360 -3.41 -18.45 -12.81
N THR A 361 -4.69 -18.08 -12.72
CA THR A 361 -5.11 -16.74 -12.31
C THR A 361 -4.68 -16.48 -10.88
N VAL A 362 -3.89 -15.43 -10.68
CA VAL A 362 -3.44 -14.96 -9.37
C VAL A 362 -3.59 -13.44 -9.32
N TYR A 363 -4.34 -12.93 -8.35
CA TYR A 363 -4.36 -11.52 -8.02
C TYR A 363 -3.39 -11.24 -6.87
N LYS A 364 -2.87 -10.01 -6.79
CA LYS A 364 -1.83 -9.72 -5.82
C LYS A 364 -1.89 -8.30 -5.28
N PHE A 365 -1.89 -8.15 -3.95
CA PHE A 365 -1.45 -6.92 -3.30
C PHE A 365 0.06 -6.96 -3.21
N SER A 366 0.71 -5.85 -3.53
CA SER A 366 2.16 -5.79 -3.56
C SER A 366 2.70 -4.60 -2.79
N GLY A 367 3.59 -4.86 -1.84
CA GLY A 367 4.29 -3.86 -1.04
C GLY A 367 5.79 -3.90 -1.26
N TYR A 368 6.44 -2.73 -1.17
CA TYR A 368 7.89 -2.60 -1.21
C TYR A 368 8.50 -3.44 -0.08
N GLY A 369 9.68 -4.00 -0.30
CA GLY A 369 10.28 -4.95 0.65
C GLY A 369 9.71 -6.36 0.56
N HIS A 370 9.10 -6.74 -0.56
CA HIS A 370 8.53 -8.07 -0.82
C HIS A 370 7.37 -8.49 0.09
N HIS A 371 6.61 -7.51 0.65
CA HIS A 371 5.32 -7.81 1.26
C HIS A 371 4.31 -8.18 0.18
N LYS A 372 3.61 -9.29 0.34
CA LYS A 372 2.67 -9.81 -0.67
C LYS A 372 1.43 -10.41 -0.03
N THR A 373 0.30 -10.21 -0.70
CA THR A 373 -0.89 -11.02 -0.53
C THR A 373 -1.25 -11.58 -1.90
N TRP A 374 -1.16 -12.90 -2.09
CA TRP A 374 -1.63 -13.57 -3.29
C TRP A 374 -3.04 -14.10 -3.05
N ILE A 375 -3.89 -13.94 -4.05
CA ILE A 375 -5.27 -14.39 -4.09
C ILE A 375 -5.37 -15.34 -5.27
N ILE A 376 -5.68 -16.61 -5.01
CA ILE A 376 -5.66 -17.70 -6.00
C ILE A 376 -7.08 -18.28 -6.10
N PRO A 377 -7.95 -17.75 -7.00
CA PRO A 377 -9.37 -18.09 -7.05
C PRO A 377 -9.62 -19.59 -7.25
N ASN A 378 -8.90 -20.24 -8.15
CA ASN A 378 -9.10 -21.66 -8.46
C ASN A 378 -8.73 -22.62 -7.30
N LEU A 379 -7.99 -22.14 -6.30
CA LEU A 379 -7.72 -22.87 -5.07
C LEU A 379 -8.59 -22.41 -3.89
N ASP A 380 -9.43 -21.39 -4.09
CA ASP A 380 -10.16 -20.71 -3.02
C ASP A 380 -9.19 -20.34 -1.86
N MET A 381 -8.11 -19.65 -2.21
CA MET A 381 -6.97 -19.47 -1.32
C MET A 381 -6.45 -18.02 -1.31
N VAL A 382 -6.10 -17.56 -0.11
CA VAL A 382 -5.31 -16.33 0.09
C VAL A 382 -4.02 -16.67 0.83
N VAL A 383 -2.91 -16.11 0.38
CA VAL A 383 -1.59 -16.29 0.98
C VAL A 383 -0.98 -14.94 1.29
N VAL A 384 -0.61 -14.71 2.52
CA VAL A 384 0.06 -13.48 2.96
C VAL A 384 1.49 -13.79 3.34
N ARG A 385 2.44 -13.06 2.76
CA ARG A 385 3.85 -13.07 3.17
C ARG A 385 4.25 -11.69 3.64
N ILE A 386 4.81 -11.63 4.83
CA ILE A 386 5.40 -10.41 5.41
C ILE A 386 6.91 -10.58 5.49
N ASN A 387 7.63 -9.56 5.06
CA ASN A 387 9.07 -9.46 5.20
C ASN A 387 9.46 -8.63 6.43
N GLY A 388 10.69 -8.80 6.92
CA GLY A 388 11.27 -7.93 7.93
C GLY A 388 11.80 -6.62 7.34
N ASN A 389 12.40 -5.80 8.20
CA ASN A 389 13.02 -4.54 7.79
C ASN A 389 14.47 -4.75 7.28
N ASN A 390 14.69 -5.80 6.52
CA ASN A 390 15.97 -6.13 5.92
C ASN A 390 15.76 -6.74 4.54
N TRP A 391 16.66 -6.48 3.62
CA TRP A 391 16.62 -7.12 2.31
C TRP A 391 17.10 -8.56 2.41
N PRO A 392 16.50 -9.50 1.65
CA PRO A 392 17.02 -10.85 1.54
C PRO A 392 18.41 -10.81 0.90
N LYS A 393 19.25 -11.82 1.21
CA LYS A 393 20.57 -11.97 0.59
C LYS A 393 20.45 -12.37 -0.87
N GLU A 394 19.45 -13.21 -1.14
CA GLU A 394 19.15 -13.70 -2.49
C GLU A 394 17.85 -13.07 -3.01
N PRO A 395 17.72 -12.87 -4.33
CA PRO A 395 16.51 -12.37 -4.94
C PRO A 395 15.29 -13.23 -4.62
N PHE A 396 14.22 -12.60 -4.19
CA PHE A 396 12.98 -13.29 -3.86
C PHE A 396 12.16 -13.54 -5.13
N ASP A 397 11.99 -14.82 -5.50
CA ASP A 397 11.12 -15.22 -6.60
C ASP A 397 9.65 -15.17 -6.17
N GLN A 398 8.93 -14.15 -6.64
CA GLN A 398 7.54 -13.95 -6.25
C GLN A 398 6.55 -14.92 -6.94
N SER A 399 6.97 -15.68 -7.96
CA SER A 399 6.14 -16.70 -8.61
C SER A 399 6.14 -18.02 -7.83
N LYS A 400 7.19 -18.30 -7.06
CA LYS A 400 7.45 -19.61 -6.48
C LYS A 400 6.37 -20.04 -5.49
N ILE A 401 5.92 -19.16 -4.60
CA ILE A 401 4.88 -19.47 -3.60
C ILE A 401 3.57 -19.88 -4.28
N PRO A 402 2.93 -19.04 -5.12
CA PRO A 402 1.67 -19.41 -5.75
C PRO A 402 1.83 -20.64 -6.65
N ASN A 403 2.93 -20.76 -7.41
CA ASN A 403 3.14 -21.89 -8.31
C ASN A 403 3.37 -23.23 -7.59
N MET A 404 4.04 -23.23 -6.43
CA MET A 404 4.15 -24.42 -5.58
C MET A 404 2.76 -24.90 -5.12
N LEU A 405 1.90 -23.96 -4.69
CA LEU A 405 0.54 -24.28 -4.25
C LEU A 405 -0.32 -24.76 -5.41
N ILE A 406 -0.29 -24.09 -6.56
CA ILE A 406 -1.05 -24.46 -7.76
C ILE A 406 -0.62 -25.84 -8.26
N LYS A 407 0.69 -26.13 -8.38
CA LYS A 407 1.22 -27.44 -8.79
C LYS A 407 0.79 -28.58 -7.86
N SER A 408 0.76 -28.30 -6.54
CA SER A 408 0.50 -29.35 -5.55
C SER A 408 -0.98 -29.58 -5.26
N LEU A 409 -1.81 -28.53 -5.36
CA LEU A 409 -3.21 -28.55 -4.94
C LEU A 409 -4.20 -28.42 -6.11
N GLY A 410 -3.74 -27.92 -7.26
CA GLY A 410 -4.57 -27.74 -8.46
C GLY A 410 -4.80 -29.02 -9.25
N SER A 411 -3.95 -30.03 -9.11
CA SER A 411 -4.07 -31.33 -9.80
C SER A 411 -5.12 -32.27 -9.19
N THR A 412 -5.82 -31.83 -8.14
CA THR A 412 -6.84 -32.63 -7.42
C THR A 412 -8.29 -32.24 -7.75
N GLN A 413 -8.52 -31.45 -8.82
CA GLN A 413 -9.90 -31.33 -9.33
C GLN A 413 -10.22 -32.58 -10.17
N PRO A 414 -11.31 -33.29 -9.86
CA PRO A 414 -11.76 -34.48 -10.60
C PRO A 414 -12.21 -34.17 -12.01
#